data_dc03be9676819d496e1617aec9d407a2
#
_entry.id   dc03be9676819d496e1617aec9d407a2
#
_cell.length_a   1.000
_cell.length_b   1.000
_cell.length_c   1.000
_cell.angle_alpha   90.00
_cell.angle_beta   90.00
_cell.angle_gamma   90.00
#
_symmetry.space_group_name_H-M   'P 1'
#
loop_
_entity.id
_entity.type
_entity.pdbx_description
1 polymer ?
#
loop_
_entity_poly.entity_id
_entity_poly.type
_entity_poly.pdbx_seq_one_letter_code
_entity_poly.pdbx_strand_id
1 'polypeptide(L)'
;MDSTPIKIIKKNEKVLILNPENSHWVKMSRKIYDKYSVNWSSFSDYLDREFSLFSKNTRKDSIRSVYYSVTGKCNLNCDFCSMSSGSGVSTKNDFSLEEIRQVVIPKIREVDPKTIVITGGEPFVRKDITAILQAFKEVFGKENILLQTNGILLSKQKIQEATQYVGAIEISIENIFDNELTLQKMKQKFNDIVAHGCGLKFSFVINPYTSQYLSEALRLTYEYDAACLLRFVSEVGRAATGNTTMSYTDKIDIYVDMLSFVLEKGLLSDNIAEVFLSSVQAKSECGAYGRTWGIHPDGGIFMCSNFQTDDFKLGNIREAGAKQLINNLNVKKEDENIKSVFLVNRREKCNDCDIQYFCTGPCAAEIIEKEKKEEDIYSDCDLKKLFVNFMLYEFDRVKTKQENLVLLLEYLKKERMIMA
;
A
#
# COMPACT_ATOMS: atom_id res chain seq x y z
N MET A 1 22.29 19.28 -22.93
CA MET A 1 20.90 19.61 -22.53
C MET A 1 20.31 18.32 -22.00
N ASP A 2 20.26 18.17 -20.67
CA ASP A 2 19.62 17.00 -20.05
C ASP A 2 18.16 17.00 -20.46
N SER A 3 17.76 16.00 -21.24
CA SER A 3 16.37 15.86 -21.68
C SER A 3 15.52 15.57 -20.44
N THR A 4 14.78 16.56 -19.99
CA THR A 4 13.78 16.39 -18.93
C THR A 4 12.87 15.23 -19.33
N PRO A 5 12.57 14.28 -18.46
CA PRO A 5 11.85 13.04 -18.80
C PRO A 5 10.34 13.29 -18.94
N ILE A 6 9.97 14.39 -19.60
CA ILE A 6 8.57 14.76 -19.81
C ILE A 6 7.94 13.76 -20.78
N LYS A 7 6.80 13.22 -20.37
CA LYS A 7 5.94 12.37 -21.20
C LYS A 7 4.65 13.10 -21.54
N ILE A 8 4.22 12.97 -22.81
CA ILE A 8 2.97 13.55 -23.30
C ILE A 8 2.11 12.43 -23.82
N ILE A 9 0.94 12.25 -23.20
CA ILE A 9 -0.03 11.22 -23.57
C ILE A 9 -1.26 11.91 -24.13
N LYS A 10 -1.61 11.61 -25.37
CA LYS A 10 -2.78 12.15 -26.07
C LYS A 10 -3.82 11.06 -26.21
N LYS A 11 -4.97 11.21 -25.55
CA LYS A 11 -6.07 10.25 -25.60
C LYS A 11 -7.40 10.98 -25.67
N ASN A 12 -8.19 10.66 -26.71
CA ASN A 12 -9.43 11.36 -27.01
C ASN A 12 -9.19 12.89 -27.08
N GLU A 13 -10.07 13.68 -26.46
CA GLU A 13 -9.97 15.15 -26.39
C GLU A 13 -9.09 15.64 -25.22
N LYS A 14 -8.33 14.77 -24.57
CA LYS A 14 -7.50 15.11 -23.41
C LYS A 14 -6.02 14.85 -23.69
N VAL A 15 -5.19 15.68 -23.08
CA VAL A 15 -3.72 15.53 -23.10
C VAL A 15 -3.23 15.55 -21.66
N LEU A 16 -2.40 14.58 -21.33
CA LEU A 16 -1.67 14.51 -20.09
C LEU A 16 -0.21 14.86 -20.36
N ILE A 17 0.35 15.77 -19.59
CA ILE A 17 1.77 16.09 -19.58
C ILE A 17 2.28 15.75 -18.19
N LEU A 18 3.28 14.90 -18.09
CA LEU A 18 3.76 14.38 -16.80
C LEU A 18 5.27 14.27 -16.77
N ASN A 19 5.80 14.40 -15.55
CA ASN A 19 7.18 14.10 -15.23
C ASN A 19 7.19 12.95 -14.20
N PRO A 20 7.54 11.73 -14.60
CA PRO A 20 7.56 10.58 -13.68
C PRO A 20 8.58 10.71 -12.56
N GLU A 21 9.65 11.50 -12.73
CA GLU A 21 10.70 11.65 -11.71
C GLU A 21 10.25 12.52 -10.54
N ASN A 22 9.51 13.61 -10.79
CA ASN A 22 9.01 14.47 -9.70
C ASN A 22 7.55 14.20 -9.32
N SER A 23 6.87 13.31 -10.06
CA SER A 23 5.46 12.93 -9.89
C SER A 23 4.45 14.04 -10.19
N HIS A 24 4.87 15.14 -10.81
CA HIS A 24 3.97 16.18 -11.23
C HIS A 24 3.34 15.84 -12.58
N TRP A 25 2.09 16.21 -12.74
CA TRP A 25 1.37 16.02 -13.98
C TRP A 25 0.20 17.00 -14.11
N VAL A 26 -0.18 17.28 -15.33
CA VAL A 26 -1.31 18.15 -15.66
C VAL A 26 -2.18 17.52 -16.73
N LYS A 27 -3.48 17.73 -16.62
CA LYS A 27 -4.49 17.32 -17.61
C LYS A 27 -5.11 18.58 -18.24
N MET A 28 -5.20 18.60 -19.57
CA MET A 28 -5.86 19.66 -20.31
C MET A 28 -6.62 19.12 -21.52
N SER A 29 -7.48 19.98 -22.10
CA SER A 29 -8.13 19.63 -23.36
C SER A 29 -7.12 19.63 -24.53
N ARG A 30 -7.36 18.78 -25.53
CA ARG A 30 -6.57 18.74 -26.76
C ARG A 30 -6.47 20.13 -27.43
N LYS A 31 -7.59 20.84 -27.46
CA LYS A 31 -7.66 22.20 -28.02
C LYS A 31 -6.71 23.18 -27.31
N ILE A 32 -6.64 23.13 -25.99
CA ILE A 32 -5.72 24.00 -25.20
C ILE A 32 -4.27 23.58 -25.52
N TYR A 33 -3.96 22.30 -25.47
CA TYR A 33 -2.63 21.79 -25.78
C TYR A 33 -2.17 22.24 -27.18
N ASP A 34 -2.97 21.97 -28.21
CA ASP A 34 -2.62 22.27 -29.61
C ASP A 34 -2.44 23.79 -29.83
N LYS A 35 -3.23 24.64 -29.12
CA LYS A 35 -3.09 26.11 -29.20
C LYS A 35 -1.75 26.60 -28.61
N TYR A 36 -1.34 26.10 -27.45
CA TYR A 36 -0.18 26.65 -26.74
C TYR A 36 1.12 25.90 -27.02
N SER A 37 1.07 24.63 -27.44
CA SER A 37 2.26 23.83 -27.77
C SER A 37 2.98 24.28 -29.05
N VAL A 38 2.38 25.14 -29.84
CA VAL A 38 3.01 25.79 -31.01
C VAL A 38 4.27 26.58 -30.58
N ASN A 39 4.21 27.26 -29.45
CA ASN A 39 5.38 27.89 -28.84
C ASN A 39 5.76 27.09 -27.57
N TRP A 40 6.47 25.99 -27.78
CA TRP A 40 6.83 25.07 -26.67
C TRP A 40 7.66 25.75 -25.58
N SER A 41 8.56 26.69 -25.91
CA SER A 41 9.37 27.36 -24.89
C SER A 41 8.49 28.13 -23.90
N SER A 42 7.63 29.03 -24.37
CA SER A 42 6.73 29.79 -23.50
C SER A 42 5.72 28.90 -22.76
N PHE A 43 5.31 27.80 -23.41
CA PHE A 43 4.36 26.87 -22.81
C PHE A 43 5.02 26.02 -21.73
N SER A 44 6.25 25.56 -21.93
CA SER A 44 7.01 24.85 -20.90
C SER A 44 7.31 25.72 -19.68
N ASP A 45 7.66 27.01 -19.89
CA ASP A 45 7.87 27.96 -18.80
C ASP A 45 6.59 28.18 -17.97
N TYR A 46 5.43 28.27 -18.65
CA TYR A 46 4.14 28.34 -17.97
C TYR A 46 3.86 27.05 -17.17
N LEU A 47 4.07 25.87 -17.76
CA LEU A 47 3.85 24.58 -17.10
C LEU A 47 4.77 24.38 -15.88
N ASP A 48 5.99 24.88 -15.94
CA ASP A 48 6.90 24.80 -14.80
C ASP A 48 6.49 25.76 -13.68
N ARG A 49 6.17 26.99 -14.01
CA ARG A 49 5.75 28.02 -13.03
C ARG A 49 4.47 27.60 -12.28
N GLU A 50 3.46 27.09 -12.99
CA GLU A 50 2.15 26.79 -12.41
C GLU A 50 2.07 25.39 -11.80
N PHE A 51 2.83 24.43 -12.35
CA PHE A 51 2.71 22.99 -11.97
C PHE A 51 4.04 22.36 -11.56
N SER A 52 5.15 23.11 -11.56
CA SER A 52 6.51 22.64 -11.26
C SER A 52 6.89 21.37 -12.04
N LEU A 53 6.45 21.32 -13.29
CA LEU A 53 6.55 20.11 -14.12
C LEU A 53 7.99 19.79 -14.51
N PHE A 54 8.85 20.80 -14.66
CA PHE A 54 10.26 20.68 -15.04
C PHE A 54 11.21 20.83 -13.85
N SER A 55 10.68 21.08 -12.65
CA SER A 55 11.52 21.20 -11.46
C SER A 55 12.27 19.88 -11.20
N LYS A 56 13.53 20.02 -10.77
CA LYS A 56 14.35 18.85 -10.43
C LYS A 56 13.69 18.07 -9.29
N ASN A 57 13.80 16.77 -9.37
CA ASN A 57 13.35 15.89 -8.29
C ASN A 57 14.13 16.22 -7.01
N THR A 58 13.46 16.88 -6.06
CA THR A 58 14.00 17.15 -4.72
C THR A 58 13.72 16.01 -3.75
N ARG A 59 13.09 14.93 -4.23
CA ARG A 59 12.89 13.73 -3.41
C ARG A 59 14.26 13.13 -3.11
N LYS A 60 14.74 13.36 -1.89
CA LYS A 60 15.88 12.62 -1.39
C LYS A 60 15.55 11.11 -1.49
N ASP A 61 16.48 10.33 -2.01
CA ASP A 61 16.47 8.87 -1.92
C ASP A 61 16.61 8.48 -0.42
N SER A 62 15.54 8.61 0.31
CA SER A 62 15.47 8.32 1.74
C SER A 62 14.43 7.27 2.01
N ILE A 63 14.73 6.36 2.92
CA ILE A 63 13.77 5.40 3.44
C ILE A 63 12.65 6.18 4.13
N ARG A 64 11.44 6.05 3.60
CA ARG A 64 10.25 6.75 4.12
C ARG A 64 9.50 5.93 5.15
N SER A 65 9.49 4.61 4.93
CA SER A 65 8.70 3.70 5.77
C SER A 65 9.56 2.49 6.15
N VAL A 66 9.52 2.14 7.41
CA VAL A 66 10.14 0.92 7.93
C VAL A 66 9.03 0.03 8.50
N TYR A 67 8.90 -1.18 7.96
CA TYR A 67 8.04 -2.24 8.49
C TYR A 67 8.90 -3.15 9.35
N TYR A 68 8.69 -3.14 10.65
CA TYR A 68 9.43 -3.99 11.57
C TYR A 68 8.53 -5.12 12.08
N SER A 69 8.82 -6.31 11.64
CA SER A 69 8.17 -7.55 12.12
C SER A 69 8.80 -7.98 13.43
N VAL A 70 8.13 -7.70 14.54
CA VAL A 70 8.66 -8.01 15.89
C VAL A 70 8.72 -9.49 16.19
N THR A 71 7.96 -10.32 15.48
CA THR A 71 7.92 -11.78 15.56
C THR A 71 7.28 -12.38 14.32
N GLY A 72 7.69 -13.59 13.94
CA GLY A 72 7.01 -14.39 12.93
C GLY A 72 5.82 -15.19 13.48
N LYS A 73 5.70 -15.32 14.81
CA LYS A 73 4.64 -16.09 15.45
C LYS A 73 3.31 -15.35 15.38
N CYS A 74 2.22 -16.10 15.15
CA CYS A 74 0.85 -15.56 15.12
C CYS A 74 -0.09 -16.51 15.85
N ASN A 75 -1.16 -15.97 16.45
CA ASN A 75 -2.26 -16.75 17.00
C ASN A 75 -3.27 -17.23 15.95
N LEU A 76 -3.13 -16.75 14.71
CA LEU A 76 -3.90 -17.18 13.53
C LEU A 76 -3.00 -17.90 12.52
N ASN A 77 -3.64 -18.59 11.57
CA ASN A 77 -2.96 -19.31 10.49
C ASN A 77 -3.67 -19.06 9.15
N CYS A 78 -3.86 -17.77 8.78
CA CYS A 78 -4.60 -17.38 7.58
C CYS A 78 -3.95 -17.91 6.30
N ASP A 79 -4.74 -18.49 5.39
CA ASP A 79 -4.26 -19.05 4.11
C ASP A 79 -3.69 -17.98 3.17
N PHE A 80 -4.12 -16.74 3.33
CA PHE A 80 -3.65 -15.58 2.55
C PHE A 80 -2.48 -14.81 3.19
N CYS A 81 -1.82 -15.34 4.21
CA CYS A 81 -0.75 -14.64 4.93
C CYS A 81 0.51 -14.51 4.06
N SER A 82 0.85 -13.27 3.68
CA SER A 82 2.05 -12.95 2.88
C SER A 82 3.37 -13.26 3.61
N MET A 83 3.37 -13.23 4.95
CA MET A 83 4.54 -13.54 5.78
C MET A 83 4.62 -15.02 6.20
N SER A 84 3.68 -15.85 5.80
CA SER A 84 3.57 -17.25 6.22
C SER A 84 3.61 -17.45 7.75
N SER A 85 3.14 -16.46 8.50
CA SER A 85 3.11 -16.45 9.97
C SER A 85 2.12 -17.46 10.53
N GLY A 86 2.36 -17.96 11.74
CA GLY A 86 1.46 -18.92 12.38
C GLY A 86 1.91 -19.34 13.77
N SER A 87 1.11 -20.15 14.46
CA SER A 87 1.38 -20.61 15.83
C SER A 87 2.62 -21.51 15.95
N GLY A 88 2.97 -22.22 14.87
CA GLY A 88 4.14 -23.10 14.79
C GLY A 88 5.45 -22.40 14.45
N VAL A 89 5.43 -21.09 14.14
CA VAL A 89 6.65 -20.36 13.78
C VAL A 89 7.52 -20.14 15.02
N SER A 90 8.81 -20.47 14.87
CA SER A 90 9.81 -20.33 15.94
C SER A 90 10.10 -18.88 16.25
N THR A 91 10.20 -18.57 17.52
CA THR A 91 10.59 -17.23 18.04
C THR A 91 12.07 -17.15 18.43
N LYS A 92 12.85 -18.20 18.14
CA LYS A 92 14.27 -18.33 18.57
C LYS A 92 15.14 -17.15 18.05
N ASN A 93 14.81 -16.65 16.88
CA ASN A 93 15.56 -15.56 16.25
C ASN A 93 14.92 -14.17 16.44
N ASP A 94 13.80 -14.09 17.15
CA ASP A 94 13.19 -12.80 17.48
C ASP A 94 14.16 -11.98 18.35
N PHE A 95 14.21 -10.66 18.09
CA PHE A 95 15.03 -9.78 18.92
C PHE A 95 14.49 -9.69 20.34
N SER A 96 15.36 -9.76 21.34
CA SER A 96 15.04 -9.33 22.69
C SER A 96 14.78 -7.82 22.76
N LEU A 97 14.09 -7.35 23.81
CA LEU A 97 13.88 -5.91 24.02
C LEU A 97 15.21 -5.14 24.08
N GLU A 98 16.23 -5.75 24.68
CA GLU A 98 17.55 -5.14 24.79
C GLU A 98 18.22 -4.99 23.42
N GLU A 99 18.19 -6.04 22.58
CA GLU A 99 18.69 -5.95 21.19
C GLU A 99 17.89 -4.92 20.37
N ILE A 100 16.57 -4.83 20.56
CA ILE A 100 15.74 -3.82 19.88
C ILE A 100 16.25 -2.41 20.26
N ARG A 101 16.48 -2.15 21.53
CA ARG A 101 16.99 -0.85 22.02
C ARG A 101 18.40 -0.53 21.56
N GLN A 102 19.29 -1.53 21.55
CA GLN A 102 20.71 -1.32 21.25
C GLN A 102 21.07 -1.45 19.79
N VAL A 103 20.32 -2.23 19.02
CA VAL A 103 20.66 -2.55 17.61
C VAL A 103 19.63 -2.01 16.63
N VAL A 104 18.34 -2.34 16.83
CA VAL A 104 17.29 -2.05 15.83
C VAL A 104 16.97 -0.56 15.80
N ILE A 105 16.59 0.00 16.95
CA ILE A 105 16.16 1.41 17.04
C ILE A 105 17.26 2.39 16.61
N PRO A 106 18.54 2.27 17.05
CA PRO A 106 19.59 3.17 16.60
C PRO A 106 19.81 3.17 15.08
N LYS A 107 19.76 1.99 14.46
CA LYS A 107 19.96 1.87 13.00
C LYS A 107 18.76 2.40 12.20
N ILE A 108 17.53 2.22 12.69
CA ILE A 108 16.34 2.85 12.08
C ILE A 108 16.43 4.37 12.23
N ARG A 109 16.88 4.89 13.37
CA ARG A 109 17.05 6.34 13.60
C ARG A 109 18.03 6.97 12.61
N GLU A 110 19.11 6.26 12.23
CA GLU A 110 20.09 6.76 11.25
C GLU A 110 19.48 6.97 9.86
N VAL A 111 18.43 6.23 9.47
CA VAL A 111 17.75 6.40 8.18
C VAL A 111 16.58 7.39 8.23
N ASP A 112 16.18 7.81 9.42
CA ASP A 112 15.17 8.85 9.71
C ASP A 112 13.85 8.66 8.92
N PRO A 113 13.15 7.51 9.06
CA PRO A 113 11.92 7.26 8.35
C PRO A 113 10.78 8.14 8.86
N LYS A 114 9.85 8.50 7.98
CA LYS A 114 8.63 9.23 8.35
C LYS A 114 7.61 8.35 9.07
N THR A 115 7.62 7.05 8.78
CA THR A 115 6.64 6.12 9.32
C THR A 115 7.31 4.83 9.72
N ILE A 116 7.02 4.37 10.92
CA ILE A 116 7.42 3.07 11.42
C ILE A 116 6.17 2.24 11.63
N VAL A 117 6.10 1.11 10.94
CA VAL A 117 5.01 0.15 11.09
C VAL A 117 5.52 -1.00 11.94
N ILE A 118 5.02 -1.11 13.16
CA ILE A 118 5.26 -2.25 14.03
C ILE A 118 4.24 -3.33 13.65
N THR A 119 4.74 -4.46 13.20
CA THR A 119 3.95 -5.56 12.64
C THR A 119 4.60 -6.91 12.99
N GLY A 120 4.26 -7.95 12.26
CA GLY A 120 4.83 -9.29 12.39
C GLY A 120 3.81 -10.34 12.01
N GLY A 121 3.86 -11.51 12.66
CA GLY A 121 2.71 -12.42 12.67
C GLY A 121 1.56 -11.77 13.44
N GLU A 122 1.68 -11.79 14.77
CA GLU A 122 0.82 -10.99 15.63
C GLU A 122 1.69 -10.37 16.76
N PRO A 123 1.83 -9.04 16.82
CA PRO A 123 2.67 -8.41 17.83
C PRO A 123 2.28 -8.77 19.27
N PHE A 124 0.99 -8.93 19.55
CA PHE A 124 0.49 -9.19 20.91
C PHE A 124 0.68 -10.64 21.40
N VAL A 125 1.29 -11.54 20.59
CA VAL A 125 1.78 -12.83 21.11
C VAL A 125 3.06 -12.63 21.94
N ARG A 126 3.76 -11.49 21.76
CA ARG A 126 4.90 -11.12 22.59
C ARG A 126 4.44 -10.53 23.92
N LYS A 127 5.03 -11.00 25.02
CA LYS A 127 4.71 -10.48 26.36
C LYS A 127 5.28 -9.08 26.59
N ASP A 128 6.37 -8.73 25.91
CA ASP A 128 7.11 -7.48 26.03
C ASP A 128 6.72 -6.44 24.97
N ILE A 129 5.65 -6.65 24.20
CA ILE A 129 5.26 -5.74 23.10
C ILE A 129 5.05 -4.30 23.56
N THR A 130 4.42 -4.10 24.72
CA THR A 130 4.19 -2.75 25.27
C THR A 130 5.53 -2.02 25.53
N ALA A 131 6.53 -2.70 26.09
CA ALA A 131 7.86 -2.13 26.30
C ALA A 131 8.60 -1.85 24.99
N ILE A 132 8.37 -2.65 23.95
CA ILE A 132 8.87 -2.40 22.57
C ILE A 132 8.24 -1.13 22.01
N LEU A 133 6.90 -0.99 22.06
CA LEU A 133 6.21 0.20 21.58
C LEU A 133 6.68 1.46 22.30
N GLN A 134 6.86 1.38 23.62
CA GLN A 134 7.42 2.47 24.43
C GLN A 134 8.83 2.87 23.94
N ALA A 135 9.71 1.90 23.72
CA ALA A 135 11.07 2.16 23.24
C ALA A 135 11.11 2.88 21.87
N PHE A 136 10.24 2.47 20.95
CA PHE A 136 10.10 3.16 19.66
C PHE A 136 9.55 4.59 19.84
N LYS A 137 8.51 4.77 20.66
CA LYS A 137 7.91 6.09 20.93
C LYS A 137 8.91 7.08 21.52
N GLU A 138 9.79 6.64 22.40
CA GLU A 138 10.81 7.48 23.04
C GLU A 138 11.78 8.10 22.02
N VAL A 139 12.00 7.43 20.87
CA VAL A 139 12.96 7.86 19.85
C VAL A 139 12.28 8.57 18.66
N PHE A 140 11.11 8.10 18.25
CA PHE A 140 10.49 8.53 16.98
C PHE A 140 9.23 9.37 17.16
N GLY A 141 8.68 9.49 18.39
CA GLY A 141 7.36 10.09 18.61
C GLY A 141 6.22 9.14 18.23
N LYS A 142 5.13 9.18 19.00
CA LYS A 142 4.01 8.25 18.78
C LYS A 142 3.31 8.45 17.44
N GLU A 143 3.25 9.68 16.95
CA GLU A 143 2.58 10.07 15.70
C GLU A 143 3.18 9.42 14.45
N ASN A 144 4.45 9.00 14.53
CA ASN A 144 5.15 8.33 13.45
C ASN A 144 5.04 6.79 13.51
N ILE A 145 4.37 6.24 14.52
CA ILE A 145 4.25 4.81 14.75
C ILE A 145 2.84 4.33 14.43
N LEU A 146 2.74 3.36 13.53
CA LEU A 146 1.55 2.59 13.21
C LEU A 146 1.73 1.17 13.74
N LEU A 147 0.77 0.68 14.52
CA LEU A 147 0.73 -0.72 14.97
C LEU A 147 -0.27 -1.50 14.13
N GLN A 148 0.17 -2.59 13.50
CA GLN A 148 -0.70 -3.53 12.79
C GLN A 148 -0.95 -4.77 13.66
N THR A 149 -2.20 -5.19 13.81
CA THR A 149 -2.63 -6.35 14.62
C THR A 149 -3.93 -6.95 14.09
N ASN A 150 -4.16 -8.24 14.34
CA ASN A 150 -5.48 -8.85 14.15
C ASN A 150 -6.48 -8.51 15.29
N GLY A 151 -6.04 -7.85 16.32
CA GLY A 151 -6.84 -7.33 17.43
C GLY A 151 -7.40 -8.40 18.41
N ILE A 152 -7.28 -9.69 18.12
CA ILE A 152 -7.88 -10.75 18.94
C ILE A 152 -7.31 -10.77 20.34
N LEU A 153 -5.99 -10.61 20.46
CA LEU A 153 -5.27 -10.64 21.75
C LEU A 153 -5.26 -9.30 22.50
N LEU A 154 -5.90 -8.26 21.95
CA LEU A 154 -6.05 -6.97 22.64
C LEU A 154 -7.02 -7.11 23.82
N SER A 155 -6.55 -6.88 25.01
CA SER A 155 -7.37 -6.61 26.21
C SER A 155 -7.54 -5.11 26.40
N LYS A 156 -8.48 -4.69 27.24
CA LYS A 156 -8.66 -3.28 27.61
C LYS A 156 -7.38 -2.65 28.15
N GLN A 157 -6.64 -3.37 29.01
CA GLN A 157 -5.36 -2.91 29.53
C GLN A 157 -4.33 -2.74 28.40
N LYS A 158 -4.20 -3.72 27.48
CA LYS A 158 -3.26 -3.62 26.34
C LYS A 158 -3.60 -2.47 25.40
N ILE A 159 -4.88 -2.18 25.18
CA ILE A 159 -5.32 -1.01 24.41
C ILE A 159 -4.89 0.27 25.12
N GLN A 160 -5.20 0.41 26.41
CA GLN A 160 -4.82 1.57 27.21
C GLN A 160 -3.29 1.82 27.18
N GLU A 161 -2.48 0.77 27.24
CA GLU A 161 -1.03 0.86 27.16
C GLU A 161 -0.57 1.23 25.75
N ALA A 162 -0.99 0.47 24.71
CA ALA A 162 -0.53 0.66 23.35
C ALA A 162 -0.87 2.07 22.80
N THR A 163 -2.07 2.58 23.10
CA THR A 163 -2.53 3.90 22.60
C THR A 163 -1.71 5.07 23.14
N GLN A 164 -0.92 4.87 24.21
CA GLN A 164 0.04 5.87 24.70
C GLN A 164 1.29 5.97 23.82
N TYR A 165 1.61 4.92 23.06
CA TYR A 165 2.88 4.78 22.37
C TYR A 165 2.76 4.81 20.83
N VAL A 166 1.55 4.69 20.27
CA VAL A 166 1.34 4.70 18.82
C VAL A 166 0.33 5.76 18.39
N GLY A 167 0.53 6.34 17.21
CA GLY A 167 -0.39 7.33 16.63
C GLY A 167 -1.65 6.71 16.06
N ALA A 168 -1.55 5.46 15.55
CA ALA A 168 -2.70 4.72 15.06
C ALA A 168 -2.52 3.21 15.24
N ILE A 169 -3.66 2.52 15.36
CA ILE A 169 -3.74 1.06 15.34
C ILE A 169 -4.52 0.66 14.09
N GLU A 170 -3.91 -0.16 13.23
CA GLU A 170 -4.53 -0.76 12.06
C GLU A 170 -4.92 -2.20 12.41
N ILE A 171 -6.21 -2.49 12.30
CA ILE A 171 -6.77 -3.81 12.64
C ILE A 171 -7.18 -4.54 11.38
N SER A 172 -6.66 -5.75 11.22
CA SER A 172 -7.11 -6.69 10.18
C SER A 172 -8.47 -7.26 10.57
N ILE A 173 -9.50 -6.96 9.77
CA ILE A 173 -10.89 -7.26 10.14
C ILE A 173 -11.50 -8.45 9.37
N GLU A 174 -10.75 -9.16 8.55
CA GLU A 174 -11.26 -10.26 7.73
C GLU A 174 -11.89 -11.39 8.58
N ASN A 175 -11.30 -11.67 9.75
CA ASN A 175 -11.64 -12.84 10.57
C ASN A 175 -12.62 -12.52 11.73
N ILE A 176 -13.27 -11.35 11.71
CA ILE A 176 -14.15 -10.94 12.83
C ILE A 176 -15.64 -11.15 12.52
N PHE A 177 -16.00 -11.40 11.28
CA PHE A 177 -17.39 -11.44 10.82
C PHE A 177 -18.04 -12.82 10.91
N ASP A 178 -17.26 -13.89 11.03
CA ASP A 178 -17.79 -15.27 11.10
C ASP A 178 -18.68 -15.53 12.33
N ASN A 179 -18.53 -14.70 13.36
CA ASN A 179 -19.23 -14.87 14.62
C ASN A 179 -19.64 -13.53 15.23
N GLU A 180 -20.94 -13.33 15.45
CA GLU A 180 -21.50 -12.10 16.00
C GLU A 180 -20.90 -11.70 17.35
N LEU A 181 -20.62 -12.66 18.23
CA LEU A 181 -20.00 -12.40 19.53
C LEU A 181 -18.56 -11.84 19.35
N THR A 182 -17.84 -12.36 18.37
CA THR A 182 -16.51 -11.87 18.03
C THR A 182 -16.57 -10.43 17.51
N LEU A 183 -17.51 -10.15 16.61
CA LEU A 183 -17.73 -8.81 16.06
C LEU A 183 -18.05 -7.81 17.18
N GLN A 184 -18.97 -8.17 18.10
CA GLN A 184 -19.34 -7.30 19.23
C GLN A 184 -18.15 -7.03 20.15
N LYS A 185 -17.35 -8.04 20.48
CA LYS A 185 -16.12 -7.87 21.27
C LYS A 185 -15.10 -6.97 20.56
N MET A 186 -14.98 -7.09 19.24
CA MET A 186 -14.10 -6.23 18.47
C MET A 186 -14.59 -4.78 18.42
N LYS A 187 -15.89 -4.56 18.28
CA LYS A 187 -16.49 -3.21 18.36
C LYS A 187 -16.21 -2.53 19.70
N GLN A 188 -16.24 -3.26 20.81
CA GLN A 188 -15.85 -2.73 22.12
C GLN A 188 -14.37 -2.28 22.11
N LYS A 189 -13.47 -3.07 21.52
CA LYS A 189 -12.05 -2.70 21.39
C LYS A 189 -11.86 -1.47 20.48
N PHE A 190 -12.61 -1.37 19.39
CA PHE A 190 -12.58 -0.18 18.53
C PHE A 190 -12.99 1.08 19.29
N ASN A 191 -14.09 0.99 20.07
CA ASN A 191 -14.54 2.07 20.94
C ASN A 191 -13.45 2.47 21.97
N ASP A 192 -12.82 1.49 22.61
CA ASP A 192 -11.73 1.76 23.56
C ASP A 192 -10.54 2.45 22.88
N ILE A 193 -10.14 2.04 21.67
CA ILE A 193 -9.04 2.68 20.90
C ILE A 193 -9.38 4.14 20.61
N VAL A 194 -10.56 4.40 20.06
CA VAL A 194 -11.04 5.75 19.74
C VAL A 194 -11.16 6.62 20.98
N ALA A 195 -11.71 6.07 22.09
CA ALA A 195 -11.86 6.78 23.36
C ALA A 195 -10.52 7.23 23.97
N HIS A 196 -9.41 6.54 23.66
CA HIS A 196 -8.06 6.96 24.07
C HIS A 196 -7.40 7.96 23.09
N GLY A 197 -8.13 8.46 22.09
CA GLY A 197 -7.62 9.43 21.11
C GLY A 197 -6.55 8.86 20.17
N CYS A 198 -6.50 7.54 19.98
CA CYS A 198 -5.62 6.89 19.03
C CYS A 198 -6.34 6.72 17.68
N GLY A 199 -5.63 6.91 16.57
CA GLY A 199 -6.18 6.68 15.25
C GLY A 199 -6.56 5.21 15.05
N LEU A 200 -7.79 4.95 14.60
CA LEU A 200 -8.24 3.62 14.22
C LEU A 200 -8.21 3.48 12.70
N LYS A 201 -7.62 2.41 12.20
CA LYS A 201 -7.61 2.05 10.78
C LYS A 201 -8.03 0.60 10.62
N PHE A 202 -8.64 0.29 9.50
CA PHE A 202 -8.94 -1.09 9.13
C PHE A 202 -8.12 -1.52 7.92
N SER A 203 -7.77 -2.79 7.89
CA SER A 203 -7.31 -3.47 6.68
C SER A 203 -8.19 -4.70 6.43
N PHE A 204 -8.44 -4.96 5.15
CA PHE A 204 -9.26 -6.08 4.73
C PHE A 204 -8.69 -6.68 3.45
N VAL A 205 -8.32 -7.94 3.49
CA VAL A 205 -7.85 -8.70 2.33
C VAL A 205 -9.04 -9.41 1.67
N ILE A 206 -9.30 -9.05 0.43
CA ILE A 206 -10.40 -9.60 -0.37
C ILE A 206 -9.92 -10.88 -1.06
N ASN A 207 -10.61 -11.98 -0.82
CA ASN A 207 -10.44 -13.27 -1.48
C ASN A 207 -11.81 -13.96 -1.60
N PRO A 208 -11.94 -15.15 -2.23
CA PRO A 208 -13.24 -15.81 -2.39
C PRO A 208 -14.00 -16.05 -1.09
N TYR A 209 -13.31 -16.20 0.05
CA TYR A 209 -13.95 -16.46 1.35
C TYR A 209 -14.37 -15.17 2.06
N THR A 210 -13.54 -14.13 1.99
CA THR A 210 -13.76 -12.89 2.73
C THR A 210 -14.68 -11.92 1.99
N SER A 211 -14.81 -12.04 0.66
CA SER A 211 -15.62 -11.14 -0.18
C SER A 211 -17.07 -11.01 0.28
N GLN A 212 -17.66 -12.05 0.87
CA GLN A 212 -19.00 -12.03 1.43
C GLN A 212 -19.19 -11.02 2.58
N TYR A 213 -18.12 -10.59 3.25
CA TYR A 213 -18.17 -9.68 4.41
C TYR A 213 -17.85 -8.22 4.05
N LEU A 214 -17.72 -7.90 2.78
CA LEU A 214 -17.36 -6.54 2.33
C LEU A 214 -18.40 -5.49 2.73
N SER A 215 -19.67 -5.83 2.72
CA SER A 215 -20.76 -4.94 3.17
C SER A 215 -20.61 -4.56 4.64
N GLU A 216 -20.26 -5.53 5.49
CA GLU A 216 -20.01 -5.32 6.92
C GLU A 216 -18.73 -4.52 7.16
N ALA A 217 -17.66 -4.79 6.39
CA ALA A 217 -16.43 -4.02 6.45
C ALA A 217 -16.64 -2.54 6.07
N LEU A 218 -17.43 -2.27 5.02
CA LEU A 218 -17.82 -0.91 4.63
C LEU A 218 -18.69 -0.23 5.69
N ARG A 219 -19.61 -0.96 6.33
CA ARG A 219 -20.41 -0.42 7.47
C ARG A 219 -19.51 -0.03 8.64
N LEU A 220 -18.54 -0.88 9.02
CA LEU A 220 -17.58 -0.55 10.08
C LEU A 220 -16.74 0.67 9.71
N THR A 221 -16.25 0.73 8.47
CA THR A 221 -15.49 1.88 7.96
C THR A 221 -16.28 3.18 8.12
N TYR A 222 -17.57 3.16 7.77
CA TYR A 222 -18.45 4.31 7.92
C TYR A 222 -18.77 4.61 9.40
N GLU A 223 -19.15 3.58 10.19
CA GLU A 223 -19.54 3.69 11.61
C GLU A 223 -18.44 4.35 12.47
N TYR A 224 -17.18 3.99 12.22
CA TYR A 224 -16.04 4.50 12.96
C TYR A 224 -15.30 5.67 12.28
N ASP A 225 -15.77 6.09 11.11
CA ASP A 225 -15.08 7.04 10.22
C ASP A 225 -13.58 6.69 10.11
N ALA A 226 -13.27 5.41 9.98
CA ALA A 226 -11.92 4.89 9.96
C ALA A 226 -11.41 4.75 8.52
N ALA A 227 -10.14 5.07 8.29
CA ALA A 227 -9.51 4.72 7.02
C ALA A 227 -9.49 3.19 6.85
N CYS A 228 -9.91 2.70 5.70
CA CYS A 228 -9.92 1.27 5.41
C CYS A 228 -9.12 0.94 4.15
N LEU A 229 -8.15 0.06 4.29
CA LEU A 229 -7.35 -0.45 3.19
C LEU A 229 -7.94 -1.77 2.69
N LEU A 230 -8.82 -1.68 1.69
CA LEU A 230 -9.34 -2.84 0.98
C LEU A 230 -8.38 -3.22 -0.15
N ARG A 231 -7.95 -4.47 -0.19
CA ARG A 231 -7.06 -4.97 -1.25
C ARG A 231 -7.37 -6.42 -1.58
N PHE A 232 -7.31 -6.78 -2.83
CA PHE A 232 -7.29 -8.20 -3.21
C PHE A 232 -6.04 -8.87 -2.67
N VAL A 233 -6.17 -10.15 -2.38
CA VAL A 233 -5.06 -10.97 -1.90
C VAL A 233 -3.86 -10.85 -2.85
N SER A 234 -2.68 -10.65 -2.29
CA SER A 234 -1.42 -10.75 -3.01
C SER A 234 -0.90 -12.18 -2.96
N GLU A 235 -0.57 -12.75 -4.11
CA GLU A 235 -0.08 -14.13 -4.24
C GLU A 235 1.37 -14.28 -3.76
N VAL A 236 1.59 -13.98 -2.48
CA VAL A 236 2.89 -14.04 -1.81
C VAL A 236 2.77 -14.83 -0.51
N GLY A 237 3.80 -15.55 -0.13
CA GLY A 237 3.81 -16.38 1.07
C GLY A 237 2.82 -17.55 0.94
N ARG A 238 1.98 -17.81 1.97
CA ARG A 238 0.98 -18.88 1.87
C ARG A 238 -0.05 -18.66 0.77
N ALA A 239 -0.42 -17.42 0.50
CA ALA A 239 -1.34 -17.11 -0.60
C ALA A 239 -0.82 -17.57 -1.97
N ALA A 240 0.50 -17.65 -2.15
CA ALA A 240 1.10 -18.14 -3.37
C ALA A 240 0.80 -19.62 -3.66
N THR A 241 0.47 -20.42 -2.66
CA THR A 241 0.16 -21.85 -2.78
C THR A 241 -1.32 -22.16 -2.55
N GLY A 242 -2.11 -21.19 -2.14
CA GLY A 242 -3.53 -21.31 -1.83
C GLY A 242 -4.43 -21.04 -3.03
N ASN A 243 -5.67 -21.50 -2.93
CA ASN A 243 -6.72 -21.18 -3.92
C ASN A 243 -7.42 -19.86 -3.56
N THR A 244 -6.66 -18.77 -3.57
CA THR A 244 -7.11 -17.44 -3.12
C THR A 244 -7.28 -16.43 -4.25
N THR A 245 -6.98 -16.81 -5.49
CA THR A 245 -7.11 -15.98 -6.68
C THR A 245 -8.55 -15.76 -7.09
N MET A 246 -8.81 -14.62 -7.67
CA MET A 246 -10.11 -14.23 -8.21
C MET A 246 -9.95 -13.79 -9.66
N SER A 247 -10.93 -14.13 -10.50
CA SER A 247 -10.93 -13.68 -11.89
C SER A 247 -11.10 -12.16 -11.98
N TYR A 248 -10.74 -11.61 -13.13
CA TYR A 248 -10.97 -10.19 -13.43
C TYR A 248 -12.47 -9.82 -13.31
N THR A 249 -13.35 -10.67 -13.81
CA THR A 249 -14.80 -10.46 -13.75
C THR A 249 -15.30 -10.43 -12.31
N ASP A 250 -14.88 -11.40 -11.47
CA ASP A 250 -15.24 -11.42 -10.05
C ASP A 250 -14.80 -10.14 -9.33
N LYS A 251 -13.60 -9.64 -9.65
CA LYS A 251 -13.09 -8.39 -9.05
C LYS A 251 -13.92 -7.17 -9.45
N ILE A 252 -14.37 -7.08 -10.71
CA ILE A 252 -15.27 -6.01 -11.14
C ILE A 252 -16.63 -6.13 -10.45
N ASP A 253 -17.20 -7.33 -10.38
CA ASP A 253 -18.48 -7.57 -9.74
C ASP A 253 -18.45 -7.13 -8.27
N ILE A 254 -17.38 -7.47 -7.56
CA ILE A 254 -17.16 -7.01 -6.18
C ILE A 254 -17.15 -5.47 -6.09
N TYR A 255 -16.47 -4.77 -6.98
CA TYR A 255 -16.48 -3.30 -6.96
C TYR A 255 -17.85 -2.71 -7.27
N VAL A 256 -18.58 -3.30 -8.22
CA VAL A 256 -19.96 -2.88 -8.55
C VAL A 256 -20.88 -3.08 -7.35
N ASP A 257 -20.78 -4.22 -6.68
CA ASP A 257 -21.62 -4.56 -5.52
C ASP A 257 -21.29 -3.64 -4.32
N MET A 258 -20.00 -3.42 -4.01
CA MET A 258 -19.57 -2.50 -2.97
C MET A 258 -20.07 -1.07 -3.21
N LEU A 259 -19.91 -0.54 -4.42
CA LEU A 259 -20.35 0.82 -4.79
C LEU A 259 -21.88 0.93 -4.74
N SER A 260 -22.61 -0.06 -5.29
CA SER A 260 -24.07 -0.10 -5.21
C SER A 260 -24.54 -0.09 -3.77
N PHE A 261 -23.94 -0.93 -2.92
CA PHE A 261 -24.26 -1.01 -1.50
C PHE A 261 -24.02 0.33 -0.77
N VAL A 262 -22.86 0.96 -0.99
CA VAL A 262 -22.51 2.26 -0.38
C VAL A 262 -23.52 3.34 -0.77
N LEU A 263 -23.85 3.43 -2.06
CA LEU A 263 -24.80 4.43 -2.58
C LEU A 263 -26.23 4.18 -2.11
N GLU A 264 -26.71 2.92 -2.16
CA GLU A 264 -28.06 2.55 -1.71
C GLU A 264 -28.26 2.75 -0.20
N LYS A 265 -27.23 2.52 0.61
CA LYS A 265 -27.30 2.67 2.06
C LYS A 265 -26.91 4.07 2.55
N GLY A 266 -26.49 4.95 1.65
CA GLY A 266 -26.06 6.30 2.02
C GLY A 266 -24.79 6.33 2.90
N LEU A 267 -23.90 5.34 2.80
CA LEU A 267 -22.68 5.23 3.59
C LEU A 267 -21.58 6.13 3.00
N LEU A 268 -21.81 7.43 3.00
CA LEU A 268 -20.94 8.40 2.35
C LEU A 268 -20.08 9.14 3.39
N SER A 269 -18.80 8.86 3.40
CA SER A 269 -17.78 9.60 4.14
C SER A 269 -16.52 9.76 3.27
N ASP A 270 -15.60 10.60 3.72
CA ASP A 270 -14.33 10.77 3.04
C ASP A 270 -13.53 9.46 2.99
N ASN A 271 -13.51 8.71 4.09
CA ASN A 271 -12.84 7.43 4.17
C ASN A 271 -13.44 6.36 3.25
N ILE A 272 -14.76 6.32 3.13
CA ILE A 272 -15.45 5.44 2.16
C ILE A 272 -15.12 5.87 0.72
N ALA A 273 -15.13 7.17 0.42
CA ALA A 273 -14.79 7.63 -0.92
C ALA A 273 -13.34 7.27 -1.30
N GLU A 274 -12.40 7.34 -0.37
CA GLU A 274 -11.00 6.97 -0.60
C GLU A 274 -10.77 5.50 -0.92
N VAL A 275 -11.67 4.60 -0.51
CA VAL A 275 -11.65 3.19 -0.92
C VAL A 275 -11.72 3.04 -2.44
N PHE A 276 -12.49 3.91 -3.09
CA PHE A 276 -12.78 3.82 -4.52
C PHE A 276 -12.07 4.88 -5.37
N LEU A 277 -11.86 6.07 -4.83
CA LEU A 277 -11.36 7.26 -5.54
C LEU A 277 -9.94 7.61 -5.10
N SER A 278 -9.01 6.65 -5.21
CA SER A 278 -7.60 6.90 -4.85
C SER A 278 -6.96 7.91 -5.79
N SER A 279 -6.22 8.85 -5.24
CA SER A 279 -5.45 9.81 -6.04
C SER A 279 -4.36 9.12 -6.87
N VAL A 280 -4.24 9.48 -8.14
CA VAL A 280 -3.17 8.99 -9.02
C VAL A 280 -1.98 9.94 -9.02
N GLN A 281 -0.78 9.39 -9.00
CA GLN A 281 0.49 10.12 -9.04
C GLN A 281 1.36 9.56 -10.15
N ALA A 282 2.01 10.44 -10.90
CA ALA A 282 2.97 10.02 -11.91
C ALA A 282 4.26 9.52 -11.24
N LYS A 283 4.70 8.31 -11.56
CA LYS A 283 5.92 7.69 -11.01
C LYS A 283 6.36 6.51 -11.87
N SER A 284 7.65 6.23 -11.91
CA SER A 284 8.23 5.13 -12.69
C SER A 284 8.36 3.84 -11.93
N GLU A 285 8.24 3.88 -10.58
CA GLU A 285 8.54 2.74 -9.72
C GLU A 285 7.59 2.58 -8.54
N CYS A 286 7.53 1.37 -8.02
CA CYS A 286 6.93 1.07 -6.73
C CYS A 286 7.73 1.69 -5.58
N GLY A 287 7.04 2.05 -4.48
CA GLY A 287 7.69 2.59 -3.26
C GLY A 287 8.76 1.69 -2.66
N ALA A 288 8.70 0.38 -2.89
CA ALA A 288 9.72 -0.57 -2.46
C ALA A 288 11.08 -0.37 -3.14
N TYR A 289 11.14 0.30 -4.30
CA TYR A 289 12.40 0.62 -4.97
C TYR A 289 13.14 1.77 -4.27
N GLY A 290 13.62 1.49 -3.05
CA GLY A 290 14.50 2.40 -2.31
C GLY A 290 13.82 3.31 -1.28
N ARG A 291 12.51 3.18 -1.01
CA ARG A 291 11.80 4.03 -0.05
C ARG A 291 11.21 3.27 1.14
N THR A 292 11.33 1.96 1.13
CA THR A 292 10.76 1.09 2.17
C THR A 292 11.79 0.07 2.63
N TRP A 293 11.87 -0.19 3.92
CA TRP A 293 12.55 -1.34 4.48
C TRP A 293 11.53 -2.28 5.13
N GLY A 294 11.67 -3.59 4.85
CA GLY A 294 11.05 -4.66 5.62
C GLY A 294 12.11 -5.30 6.52
N ILE A 295 11.95 -5.22 7.82
CA ILE A 295 12.86 -5.85 8.80
C ILE A 295 12.15 -7.08 9.34
N HIS A 296 12.70 -8.25 9.08
CA HIS A 296 12.18 -9.54 9.51
C HIS A 296 12.63 -9.88 10.94
N PRO A 297 11.96 -10.83 11.62
CA PRO A 297 12.26 -11.17 13.01
C PRO A 297 13.69 -11.69 13.23
N ASP A 298 14.29 -12.30 12.21
CA ASP A 298 15.68 -12.78 12.22
C ASP A 298 16.74 -11.69 11.97
N GLY A 299 16.27 -10.46 11.73
CA GLY A 299 17.12 -9.30 11.43
C GLY A 299 17.41 -9.08 9.94
N GLY A 300 16.92 -9.93 9.06
CA GLY A 300 17.00 -9.72 7.61
C GLY A 300 16.29 -8.43 7.20
N ILE A 301 16.98 -7.58 6.44
CA ILE A 301 16.40 -6.36 5.85
C ILE A 301 16.19 -6.58 4.38
N PHE A 302 14.98 -6.27 3.92
CA PHE A 302 14.53 -6.40 2.53
C PHE A 302 14.03 -5.07 1.98
N MET A 303 14.00 -4.95 0.65
CA MET A 303 13.47 -3.77 -0.05
C MET A 303 11.97 -3.53 0.22
N CYS A 304 11.23 -4.56 0.63
CA CYS A 304 9.82 -4.50 1.07
C CYS A 304 9.55 -5.64 2.04
N SER A 305 8.56 -5.48 2.92
CA SER A 305 8.13 -6.52 3.87
C SER A 305 7.62 -7.81 3.21
N ASN A 306 7.16 -7.74 1.96
CA ASN A 306 6.65 -8.89 1.22
C ASN A 306 7.74 -9.78 0.58
N PHE A 307 9.00 -9.32 0.57
CA PHE A 307 10.10 -10.14 0.05
C PHE A 307 10.66 -11.06 1.11
N GLN A 308 10.91 -12.31 0.71
CA GLN A 308 11.51 -13.33 1.56
C GLN A 308 12.72 -14.01 0.89
N THR A 309 13.08 -13.59 -0.34
CA THR A 309 14.19 -14.15 -1.12
C THR A 309 15.44 -13.30 -0.98
N ASP A 310 16.61 -13.93 -0.99
CA ASP A 310 17.90 -13.25 -0.80
C ASP A 310 18.23 -12.24 -1.91
N ASP A 311 17.65 -12.35 -3.09
CA ASP A 311 17.83 -11.40 -4.19
C ASP A 311 17.44 -9.97 -3.77
N PHE A 312 16.43 -9.82 -2.90
CA PHE A 312 15.90 -8.54 -2.40
C PHE A 312 16.36 -8.22 -0.98
N LYS A 313 17.21 -9.05 -0.40
CA LYS A 313 17.79 -8.84 0.92
C LYS A 313 18.95 -7.84 0.85
N LEU A 314 18.92 -6.83 1.69
CA LEU A 314 19.94 -5.79 1.79
C LEU A 314 21.05 -6.15 2.77
N GLY A 315 20.79 -7.12 3.65
CA GLY A 315 21.71 -7.58 4.69
C GLY A 315 20.96 -7.97 5.97
N ASN A 316 21.68 -8.06 7.07
CA ASN A 316 21.11 -8.31 8.39
C ASN A 316 21.42 -7.14 9.33
N ILE A 317 20.40 -6.63 10.02
CA ILE A 317 20.53 -5.48 10.92
C ILE A 317 21.39 -5.78 12.14
N ARG A 318 21.60 -7.05 12.52
CA ARG A 318 22.52 -7.43 13.59
C ARG A 318 23.98 -7.19 13.19
N GLU A 319 24.29 -7.39 11.91
CA GLU A 319 25.66 -7.43 11.38
C GLU A 319 26.09 -6.11 10.72
N ALA A 320 25.17 -5.48 9.96
CA ALA A 320 25.47 -4.30 9.15
C ALA A 320 24.97 -3.01 9.79
N GLY A 321 25.72 -1.92 9.66
CA GLY A 321 25.29 -0.57 10.01
C GLY A 321 24.35 0.03 8.95
N ALA A 322 23.58 1.06 9.31
CA ALA A 322 22.61 1.69 8.42
C ALA A 322 23.24 2.20 7.10
N LYS A 323 24.42 2.81 7.18
CA LYS A 323 25.17 3.27 5.99
C LYS A 323 25.50 2.13 5.03
N GLN A 324 25.91 0.98 5.55
CA GLN A 324 26.20 -0.20 4.73
C GLN A 324 24.93 -0.74 4.08
N LEU A 325 23.83 -0.81 4.81
CA LEU A 325 22.53 -1.26 4.30
C LEU A 325 21.97 -0.33 3.20
N ILE A 326 22.15 0.98 3.36
CA ILE A 326 21.82 1.97 2.30
C ILE A 326 22.74 1.76 1.09
N ASN A 327 24.02 1.52 1.30
CA ASN A 327 24.96 1.25 0.21
C ASN A 327 24.59 -0.03 -0.55
N ASN A 328 24.24 -1.09 0.15
CA ASN A 328 23.75 -2.35 -0.45
C ASN A 328 22.45 -2.12 -1.24
N LEU A 329 21.53 -1.27 -0.75
CA LEU A 329 20.34 -0.86 -1.49
C LEU A 329 20.72 -0.16 -2.80
N ASN A 330 21.65 0.81 -2.75
CA ASN A 330 22.08 1.53 -3.94
C ASN A 330 22.73 0.60 -4.98
N VAL A 331 23.56 -0.35 -4.53
CA VAL A 331 24.15 -1.38 -5.42
C VAL A 331 23.05 -2.23 -6.05
N LYS A 332 22.08 -2.71 -5.26
CA LYS A 332 20.95 -3.49 -5.82
C LYS A 332 20.09 -2.70 -6.79
N LYS A 333 19.90 -1.40 -6.59
CA LYS A 333 19.17 -0.54 -7.53
C LYS A 333 19.84 -0.43 -8.90
N GLU A 334 21.13 -0.70 -9.00
CA GLU A 334 21.84 -0.72 -10.29
C GLU A 334 21.77 -2.07 -11.02
N ASP A 335 21.34 -3.12 -10.35
CA ASP A 335 21.14 -4.45 -10.96
C ASP A 335 19.98 -4.42 -11.96
N GLU A 336 20.21 -4.87 -13.20
CA GLU A 336 19.20 -4.85 -14.27
C GLU A 336 18.04 -5.81 -13.96
N ASN A 337 18.25 -6.93 -13.26
CA ASN A 337 17.17 -7.81 -12.83
C ASN A 337 16.27 -7.11 -11.82
N ILE A 338 16.85 -6.39 -10.87
CA ILE A 338 16.08 -5.58 -9.91
C ILE A 338 15.33 -4.46 -10.62
N LYS A 339 15.97 -3.75 -11.56
CA LYS A 339 15.33 -2.70 -12.36
C LYS A 339 14.13 -3.25 -13.15
N SER A 340 14.27 -4.43 -13.77
CA SER A 340 13.16 -5.05 -14.54
C SER A 340 11.95 -5.37 -13.68
N VAL A 341 12.15 -5.69 -12.41
CA VAL A 341 11.06 -5.99 -11.46
C VAL A 341 10.38 -4.72 -10.93
N PHE A 342 11.10 -3.61 -10.78
CA PHE A 342 10.54 -2.41 -10.14
C PHE A 342 10.16 -1.29 -11.11
N LEU A 343 10.90 -1.13 -12.22
CA LEU A 343 10.75 0.00 -13.12
C LEU A 343 9.82 -0.33 -14.29
N VAL A 344 8.74 0.45 -14.44
CA VAL A 344 7.75 0.20 -15.50
C VAL A 344 8.33 0.40 -16.91
N ASN A 345 9.34 1.26 -17.07
CA ASN A 345 10.03 1.49 -18.33
C ASN A 345 11.10 0.44 -18.68
N ARG A 346 11.25 -0.59 -17.83
CA ARG A 346 12.12 -1.75 -18.07
C ARG A 346 11.33 -3.02 -18.37
N ARG A 347 10.00 -2.94 -18.41
CA ARG A 347 9.10 -4.07 -18.68
C ARG A 347 8.49 -3.92 -20.07
N GLU A 348 8.68 -4.91 -20.93
CA GLU A 348 8.26 -4.89 -22.32
C GLU A 348 6.76 -4.54 -22.47
N LYS A 349 5.87 -5.28 -21.79
CA LYS A 349 4.41 -5.04 -21.84
C LYS A 349 3.98 -3.68 -21.26
N CYS A 350 4.78 -3.06 -20.42
CA CYS A 350 4.50 -1.75 -19.84
C CYS A 350 4.94 -0.60 -20.74
N ASN A 351 5.93 -0.80 -21.63
CA ASN A 351 6.49 0.28 -22.46
C ASN A 351 5.44 0.93 -23.38
N ASP A 352 4.52 0.15 -23.90
CA ASP A 352 3.46 0.63 -24.80
C ASP A 352 2.15 0.97 -24.05
N CYS A 353 2.17 0.92 -22.71
CA CYS A 353 0.98 1.16 -21.91
C CYS A 353 0.82 2.67 -21.60
N ASP A 354 -0.31 3.23 -22.01
CA ASP A 354 -0.64 4.65 -21.81
C ASP A 354 -0.78 5.09 -20.34
N ILE A 355 -0.96 4.14 -19.43
CA ILE A 355 -1.05 4.42 -17.98
C ILE A 355 0.18 3.98 -17.18
N GLN A 356 1.26 3.53 -17.80
CA GLN A 356 2.42 2.92 -17.15
C GLN A 356 2.93 3.73 -15.93
N TYR A 357 3.05 5.04 -16.09
CA TYR A 357 3.56 5.94 -15.06
C TYR A 357 2.54 6.29 -13.96
N PHE A 358 1.29 5.87 -14.08
CA PHE A 358 0.26 6.03 -13.05
C PHE A 358 -0.04 4.70 -12.35
N CYS A 359 0.13 3.59 -13.07
CA CYS A 359 -0.11 2.24 -12.56
C CYS A 359 1.07 1.69 -11.76
N THR A 360 2.33 1.95 -12.18
CA THR A 360 3.56 1.36 -11.63
C THR A 360 3.70 -0.17 -11.79
N GLY A 361 2.83 -0.78 -12.60
CA GLY A 361 2.86 -2.22 -12.91
C GLY A 361 2.35 -3.14 -11.78
N PRO A 362 2.51 -4.46 -11.94
CA PRO A 362 2.21 -5.46 -10.92
C PRO A 362 3.03 -5.29 -9.64
N CYS A 363 2.63 -5.91 -8.56
CA CYS A 363 3.42 -5.95 -7.33
C CYS A 363 4.75 -6.68 -7.59
N ALA A 364 5.86 -6.08 -7.19
CA ALA A 364 7.19 -6.65 -7.41
C ALA A 364 7.36 -8.04 -6.74
N ALA A 365 6.79 -8.24 -5.56
CA ALA A 365 6.84 -9.54 -4.89
C ALA A 365 5.99 -10.61 -5.60
N GLU A 366 4.82 -10.22 -6.15
CA GLU A 366 3.98 -11.13 -6.95
C GLU A 366 4.63 -11.52 -8.27
N ILE A 367 5.35 -10.58 -8.93
CA ILE A 367 6.10 -10.90 -10.15
C ILE A 367 7.01 -12.10 -9.90
N ILE A 368 7.81 -12.05 -8.84
CA ILE A 368 8.77 -13.11 -8.51
C ILE A 368 8.07 -14.45 -8.25
N GLU A 369 6.94 -14.44 -7.52
CA GLU A 369 6.21 -15.68 -7.24
C GLU A 369 5.54 -16.26 -8.49
N LYS A 370 4.98 -15.41 -9.35
CA LYS A 370 4.35 -15.82 -10.61
C LYS A 370 5.37 -16.29 -11.65
N GLU A 371 6.53 -15.63 -11.77
CA GLU A 371 7.61 -16.07 -12.66
C GLU A 371 8.13 -17.48 -12.28
N LYS A 372 8.25 -17.78 -10.98
CA LYS A 372 8.61 -19.13 -10.52
C LYS A 372 7.63 -20.23 -10.95
N LYS A 373 6.37 -19.84 -11.20
CA LYS A 373 5.28 -20.75 -11.59
C LYS A 373 4.94 -20.68 -13.09
N GLU A 374 5.65 -19.85 -13.85
CA GLU A 374 5.34 -19.59 -15.27
C GLU A 374 3.91 -19.02 -15.48
N GLU A 375 3.39 -18.28 -14.49
CA GLU A 375 2.06 -17.64 -14.53
C GLU A 375 2.12 -16.25 -15.14
N ASP A 376 0.98 -15.75 -15.66
CA ASP A 376 0.89 -14.39 -16.21
C ASP A 376 1.02 -13.33 -15.12
N ILE A 377 2.15 -12.65 -15.08
CA ILE A 377 2.43 -11.54 -14.16
C ILE A 377 1.54 -10.32 -14.39
N TYR A 378 0.81 -10.26 -15.49
CA TYR A 378 -0.03 -9.13 -15.91
C TYR A 378 -1.54 -9.40 -15.77
N SER A 379 -1.93 -10.48 -15.11
CA SER A 379 -3.34 -10.89 -14.96
C SER A 379 -4.26 -9.78 -14.42
N ASP A 380 -3.73 -8.87 -13.58
CA ASP A 380 -4.49 -7.74 -12.99
C ASP A 380 -4.33 -6.42 -13.75
N CYS A 381 -3.66 -6.40 -14.90
CA CYS A 381 -3.42 -5.16 -15.63
C CYS A 381 -4.71 -4.47 -16.08
N ASP A 382 -5.71 -5.21 -16.53
CA ASP A 382 -6.94 -4.63 -17.04
C ASP A 382 -7.77 -4.00 -15.91
N LEU A 383 -7.80 -4.60 -14.73
CA LEU A 383 -8.43 -3.99 -13.55
C LEU A 383 -7.74 -2.68 -13.16
N LYS A 384 -6.42 -2.64 -13.14
CA LYS A 384 -5.65 -1.42 -12.85
C LYS A 384 -5.86 -0.35 -13.91
N LYS A 385 -5.89 -0.74 -15.21
CA LYS A 385 -6.19 0.18 -16.32
C LYS A 385 -7.56 0.80 -16.16
N LEU A 386 -8.55 0.02 -15.76
CA LEU A 386 -9.92 0.46 -15.58
C LEU A 386 -9.98 1.62 -14.56
N PHE A 387 -9.47 1.43 -13.36
CA PHE A 387 -9.50 2.45 -12.32
C PHE A 387 -8.61 3.67 -12.63
N VAL A 388 -7.41 3.44 -13.14
CA VAL A 388 -6.51 4.54 -13.52
C VAL A 388 -7.12 5.37 -14.65
N ASN A 389 -7.71 4.75 -15.67
CA ASN A 389 -8.38 5.47 -16.75
C ASN A 389 -9.57 6.27 -16.22
N PHE A 390 -10.39 5.70 -15.34
CA PHE A 390 -11.46 6.46 -14.70
C PHE A 390 -10.91 7.72 -14.01
N MET A 391 -9.91 7.59 -13.17
CA MET A 391 -9.31 8.72 -12.44
C MET A 391 -8.67 9.77 -13.37
N LEU A 392 -8.05 9.35 -14.46
CA LEU A 392 -7.38 10.23 -15.40
C LEU A 392 -8.37 10.95 -16.36
N TYR A 393 -9.44 10.25 -16.80
CA TYR A 393 -10.24 10.74 -17.92
C TYR A 393 -11.70 11.01 -17.57
N GLU A 394 -12.29 10.31 -16.62
CA GLU A 394 -13.71 10.41 -16.27
C GLU A 394 -13.95 11.18 -14.96
N PHE A 395 -13.07 11.01 -13.95
CA PHE A 395 -13.17 11.73 -12.68
C PHE A 395 -13.20 13.24 -12.88
N ASP A 396 -14.22 13.89 -12.31
CA ASP A 396 -14.43 15.32 -12.40
C ASP A 396 -14.20 16.01 -11.04
N ARG A 397 -13.21 16.90 -10.99
CA ARG A 397 -12.85 17.65 -9.78
C ARG A 397 -13.90 18.68 -9.35
N VAL A 398 -14.82 19.07 -10.25
CA VAL A 398 -15.90 19.99 -9.95
C VAL A 398 -17.06 19.30 -9.24
N LYS A 399 -17.21 18.00 -9.48
CA LYS A 399 -18.25 17.16 -8.87
C LYS A 399 -17.88 16.77 -7.44
N THR A 400 -18.90 16.56 -6.63
CA THR A 400 -18.75 15.99 -5.29
C THR A 400 -18.16 14.59 -5.34
N LYS A 401 -17.65 14.09 -4.21
CA LYS A 401 -17.20 12.69 -4.10
C LYS A 401 -18.33 11.73 -4.43
N GLN A 402 -19.55 11.98 -3.94
CA GLN A 402 -20.74 11.17 -4.22
C GLN A 402 -21.05 11.09 -5.71
N GLU A 403 -21.08 12.23 -6.41
CA GLU A 403 -21.33 12.25 -7.86
C GLU A 403 -20.25 11.48 -8.63
N ASN A 404 -18.98 11.56 -8.17
CA ASN A 404 -17.90 10.77 -8.77
C ASN A 404 -18.01 9.28 -8.47
N LEU A 405 -18.55 8.86 -7.30
CA LEU A 405 -18.84 7.45 -7.02
C LEU A 405 -19.97 6.91 -7.93
N VAL A 406 -20.99 7.72 -8.19
CA VAL A 406 -22.05 7.36 -9.16
C VAL A 406 -21.47 7.19 -10.55
N LEU A 407 -20.64 8.13 -11.00
CA LEU A 407 -19.95 8.04 -12.30
C LEU A 407 -19.07 6.79 -12.38
N LEU A 408 -18.36 6.46 -11.31
CA LEU A 408 -17.54 5.25 -11.27
C LEU A 408 -18.40 3.98 -11.37
N LEU A 409 -19.53 3.93 -10.68
CA LEU A 409 -20.45 2.80 -10.76
C LEU A 409 -20.98 2.60 -12.20
N GLU A 410 -21.41 3.68 -12.86
CA GLU A 410 -21.86 3.64 -14.24
C GLU A 410 -20.74 3.18 -15.19
N TYR A 411 -19.53 3.69 -14.98
CA TYR A 411 -18.35 3.31 -15.75
C TYR A 411 -18.03 1.82 -15.61
N LEU A 412 -18.02 1.28 -14.37
CA LEU A 412 -17.76 -0.14 -14.12
C LEU A 412 -18.86 -1.04 -14.70
N LYS A 413 -20.14 -0.66 -14.59
CA LYS A 413 -21.26 -1.40 -15.18
C LYS A 413 -21.16 -1.47 -16.69
N LYS A 414 -20.75 -0.38 -17.34
CA LYS A 414 -20.55 -0.35 -18.81
C LYS A 414 -19.44 -1.30 -19.23
N GLU A 415 -18.30 -1.27 -18.55
CA GLU A 415 -17.17 -2.16 -18.84
C GLU A 415 -17.53 -3.63 -18.62
N ARG A 416 -18.26 -3.95 -17.55
CA ARG A 416 -18.81 -5.30 -17.30
C ARG A 416 -19.69 -5.80 -18.44
N MET A 417 -20.56 -4.94 -19.01
CA MET A 417 -21.44 -5.31 -20.14
C MET A 417 -20.68 -5.55 -21.45
N ILE A 418 -19.54 -4.90 -21.65
CA ILE A 418 -18.71 -5.10 -22.87
C ILE A 418 -18.02 -6.47 -22.83
N MET A 419 -17.85 -7.06 -21.65
CA MET A 419 -17.13 -8.31 -21.43
C MET A 419 -18.04 -9.54 -21.35
N ALA A 420 -19.33 -9.36 -21.10
CA ALA A 420 -20.35 -10.41 -21.10
C ALA A 420 -20.85 -10.70 -22.52
#